data_84b5374a9a86a9d6e424a002f2531b54
#
_entry.id   84b5374a9a86a9d6e424a002f2531b54
#
_cell.length_a   1.000
_cell.length_b   1.000
_cell.length_c   1.000
_cell.angle_alpha   90.00
_cell.angle_beta   90.00
_cell.angle_gamma   90.00
#
_symmetry.space_group_name_H-M   'P 1'
#
loop_
_entity.id
_entity.type
_entity.pdbx_description
1 polymer ?
#
loop_
_entity_poly.entity_id
_entity_poly.type
_entity_poly.pdbx_seq_one_letter_code
_entity_poly.pdbx_strand_id
1 'polypeptide(L)'
;MDNFNNPTPQNALSPEEERIRQEKINALNKRLLREEKERKNGWKGIFWTVIAALAIRSLIFEPYNIPSSSMVPTLLVGDYLFVTKFDYGYSRYSFPLSLPIIPRGRIFYNEPKRGDVAVFKKPPENKTDYVKRIIGMPGDTIQMRGGRLYINDQIVPREFKGQELWNTELGEQLYTRYTETLPNGLVHDIYELTDENKYDDTPKIEIPPDSFFMMGDNRDNSLDSREFGPVPAKNLEGKSRLIFYSTDGNGWFFQFWRWKEFLRLERFFTDIK
;
A
#
# COMPACT_ATOMS: atom_id res chain seq x y z
N MET A 1 -35.45 83.80 -24.63
CA MET A 1 -36.36 82.89 -25.46
C MET A 1 -35.46 81.83 -25.99
N ASP A 2 -35.22 80.78 -25.15
CA ASP A 2 -34.35 79.66 -25.55
C ASP A 2 -35.23 78.42 -25.62
N ASN A 3 -35.42 77.96 -26.84
CA ASN A 3 -36.07 76.69 -27.15
C ASN A 3 -35.14 75.52 -26.76
N PHE A 4 -35.40 74.89 -25.66
CA PHE A 4 -34.83 73.57 -25.35
C PHE A 4 -35.55 72.54 -26.20
N ASN A 5 -34.90 72.15 -27.31
CA ASN A 5 -35.27 70.95 -28.07
C ASN A 5 -35.04 69.70 -27.20
N ASN A 6 -36.12 69.12 -26.74
CA ASN A 6 -36.16 67.83 -26.06
C ASN A 6 -35.90 66.76 -27.17
N PRO A 7 -34.90 65.94 -27.11
CA PRO A 7 -34.71 64.89 -28.10
C PRO A 7 -35.80 63.86 -27.93
N THR A 8 -36.58 63.66 -28.97
CA THR A 8 -37.54 62.55 -29.09
C THR A 8 -36.85 61.23 -28.91
N PRO A 9 -37.35 60.27 -28.14
CA PRO A 9 -36.75 58.95 -28.03
C PRO A 9 -36.97 58.16 -29.31
N GLN A 10 -36.10 58.35 -30.30
CA GLN A 10 -35.98 57.49 -31.49
C GLN A 10 -35.19 56.23 -31.13
N ASN A 11 -35.84 55.23 -30.52
CA ASN A 11 -35.46 53.81 -30.52
C ASN A 11 -36.32 52.97 -29.58
N ALA A 12 -37.64 53.20 -29.55
CA ALA A 12 -38.57 52.25 -28.96
C ALA A 12 -38.71 51.11 -29.97
N LEU A 13 -38.32 49.92 -29.59
CA LEU A 13 -38.53 48.67 -30.36
C LEU A 13 -40.05 48.51 -30.59
N SER A 14 -40.39 47.96 -31.75
CA SER A 14 -41.80 47.64 -32.02
C SER A 14 -42.24 46.53 -30.99
N PRO A 15 -43.54 46.46 -30.67
CA PRO A 15 -44.05 45.44 -29.72
C PRO A 15 -43.67 44.00 -30.13
N GLU A 16 -43.51 43.75 -31.39
CA GLU A 16 -43.08 42.45 -31.94
C GLU A 16 -41.58 42.20 -31.71
N GLU A 17 -40.74 43.22 -31.88
CA GLU A 17 -39.31 43.13 -31.60
C GLU A 17 -39.01 42.95 -30.09
N GLU A 18 -39.82 43.62 -29.23
CA GLU A 18 -39.72 43.42 -27.77
C GLU A 18 -40.11 41.99 -27.38
N ARG A 19 -41.16 41.43 -27.98
CA ARG A 19 -41.59 40.04 -27.73
C ARG A 19 -40.49 39.04 -28.14
N ILE A 20 -39.91 39.21 -29.33
CA ILE A 20 -38.83 38.37 -29.84
C ILE A 20 -37.60 38.49 -28.91
N ARG A 21 -37.25 39.69 -28.47
CA ARG A 21 -36.15 39.95 -27.55
C ARG A 21 -36.40 39.24 -26.19
N GLN A 22 -37.59 39.33 -25.66
CA GLN A 22 -37.96 38.70 -24.40
C GLN A 22 -37.92 37.15 -24.50
N GLU A 23 -38.37 36.59 -25.59
CA GLU A 23 -38.29 35.15 -25.86
C GLU A 23 -36.82 34.67 -25.95
N LYS A 24 -35.95 35.42 -26.60
CA LYS A 24 -34.50 35.13 -26.65
C LYS A 24 -33.85 35.22 -25.27
N ILE A 25 -34.18 36.22 -24.46
CA ILE A 25 -33.68 36.37 -23.08
C ILE A 25 -34.15 35.18 -22.23
N ASN A 26 -35.43 34.80 -22.32
CA ASN A 26 -35.97 33.66 -21.57
C ASN A 26 -35.32 32.33 -21.97
N ALA A 27 -35.07 32.12 -23.27
CA ALA A 27 -34.37 30.96 -23.78
C ALA A 27 -32.92 30.90 -23.30
N LEU A 28 -32.22 32.03 -23.30
CA LEU A 28 -30.84 32.15 -22.77
C LEU A 28 -30.79 31.86 -21.28
N ASN A 29 -31.66 32.48 -20.50
CA ASN A 29 -31.75 32.25 -19.06
C ASN A 29 -32.04 30.79 -18.73
N LYS A 30 -32.94 30.13 -19.46
CA LYS A 30 -33.23 28.69 -19.31
C LYS A 30 -32.00 27.83 -19.62
N ARG A 31 -31.21 28.21 -20.62
CA ARG A 31 -29.97 27.53 -20.98
C ARG A 31 -28.91 27.69 -19.88
N LEU A 32 -28.67 28.90 -19.40
CA LEU A 32 -27.72 29.19 -18.32
C LEU A 32 -28.08 28.46 -17.01
N LEU A 33 -29.35 28.41 -16.67
CA LEU A 33 -29.81 27.65 -15.48
C LEU A 33 -29.60 26.13 -15.63
N ARG A 34 -29.75 25.59 -16.86
CA ARG A 34 -29.44 24.18 -17.14
C ARG A 34 -27.94 23.91 -17.01
N GLU A 35 -27.08 24.74 -17.64
CA GLU A 35 -25.63 24.63 -17.59
C GLU A 35 -25.10 24.73 -16.12
N GLU A 36 -25.68 25.64 -15.34
CA GLU A 36 -25.33 25.75 -13.92
C GLU A 36 -25.75 24.51 -13.11
N LYS A 37 -26.94 23.96 -13.37
CA LYS A 37 -27.42 22.73 -12.73
C LYS A 37 -26.56 21.53 -13.11
N GLU A 38 -26.19 21.38 -14.40
CA GLU A 38 -25.30 20.31 -14.87
C GLU A 38 -23.92 20.41 -14.26
N ARG A 39 -23.35 21.62 -14.18
CA ARG A 39 -22.07 21.87 -13.50
C ARG A 39 -22.12 21.49 -12.02
N LYS A 40 -23.15 21.90 -11.29
CA LYS A 40 -23.33 21.54 -9.86
C LYS A 40 -23.52 20.03 -9.68
N ASN A 41 -24.20 19.35 -10.58
CA ASN A 41 -24.37 17.91 -10.53
C ASN A 41 -23.04 17.18 -10.86
N GLY A 42 -22.26 17.69 -11.81
CA GLY A 42 -20.91 17.19 -12.12
C GLY A 42 -19.99 17.24 -10.91
N TRP A 43 -19.92 18.36 -10.19
CA TRP A 43 -19.15 18.49 -8.97
C TRP A 43 -19.59 17.56 -7.83
N LYS A 44 -20.91 17.35 -7.68
CA LYS A 44 -21.43 16.36 -6.73
C LYS A 44 -20.99 14.95 -7.09
N GLY A 45 -21.01 14.59 -8.38
CA GLY A 45 -20.54 13.29 -8.87
C GLY A 45 -19.05 13.07 -8.54
N ILE A 46 -18.20 14.05 -8.84
CA ILE A 46 -16.77 14.02 -8.50
C ILE A 46 -16.57 13.87 -6.99
N PHE A 47 -17.28 14.66 -6.18
CA PHE A 47 -17.20 14.60 -4.73
C PHE A 47 -17.52 13.19 -4.19
N TRP A 48 -18.61 12.58 -4.63
CA TRP A 48 -18.99 11.25 -4.18
C TRP A 48 -18.01 10.16 -4.68
N THR A 49 -17.45 10.31 -5.88
CA THR A 49 -16.42 9.40 -6.40
C THR A 49 -15.16 9.46 -5.54
N VAL A 50 -14.71 10.65 -5.17
CA VAL A 50 -13.54 10.82 -4.28
C VAL A 50 -13.82 10.22 -2.90
N ILE A 51 -14.99 10.46 -2.32
CA ILE A 51 -15.37 9.86 -1.03
C ILE A 51 -15.40 8.34 -1.11
N ALA A 52 -15.98 7.78 -2.17
CA ALA A 52 -16.03 6.33 -2.37
C ALA A 52 -14.61 5.73 -2.52
N ALA A 53 -13.74 6.38 -3.30
CA ALA A 53 -12.36 5.94 -3.46
C ALA A 53 -11.58 5.98 -2.13
N LEU A 54 -11.73 7.05 -1.34
CA LEU A 54 -11.13 7.17 -0.01
C LEU A 54 -11.69 6.12 0.96
N ALA A 55 -12.98 5.83 0.91
CA ALA A 55 -13.60 4.79 1.73
C ALA A 55 -13.06 3.41 1.38
N ILE A 56 -12.98 3.06 0.09
CA ILE A 56 -12.41 1.79 -0.36
C ILE A 56 -10.96 1.66 0.11
N ARG A 57 -10.13 2.68 -0.14
CA ARG A 57 -8.72 2.70 0.28
C ARG A 57 -8.54 2.56 1.79
N SER A 58 -9.41 3.19 2.58
CA SER A 58 -9.31 3.18 4.04
C SER A 58 -9.86 1.92 4.69
N LEU A 59 -10.92 1.31 4.11
CA LEU A 59 -11.67 0.24 4.76
C LEU A 59 -11.45 -1.13 4.14
N ILE A 60 -11.13 -1.21 2.84
CA ILE A 60 -11.06 -2.50 2.15
C ILE A 60 -9.61 -2.86 1.84
N PHE A 61 -9.00 -2.19 0.88
CA PHE A 61 -7.63 -2.47 0.48
C PHE A 61 -6.89 -1.20 0.03
N GLU A 62 -5.59 -1.23 0.20
CA GLU A 62 -4.68 -0.18 -0.27
C GLU A 62 -3.59 -0.78 -1.16
N PRO A 63 -3.31 -0.16 -2.32
CA PRO A 63 -2.18 -0.57 -3.16
C PRO A 63 -0.86 -0.09 -2.56
N TYR A 64 0.13 -0.99 -2.48
CA TYR A 64 1.51 -0.70 -2.08
C TYR A 64 2.47 -1.15 -3.18
N ASN A 65 3.53 -0.39 -3.41
CA ASN A 65 4.65 -0.80 -4.25
C ASN A 65 5.82 -1.31 -3.39
N ILE A 66 6.60 -2.23 -3.94
CA ILE A 66 7.78 -2.79 -3.29
C ILE A 66 9.04 -2.11 -3.87
N PRO A 67 9.66 -1.19 -3.11
CA PRO A 67 10.85 -0.49 -3.57
C PRO A 67 12.16 -1.17 -3.18
N SER A 68 12.15 -2.20 -2.32
CA SER A 68 13.34 -2.82 -1.76
C SER A 68 13.35 -4.33 -1.94
N SER A 69 14.54 -4.92 -1.92
CA SER A 69 14.77 -6.35 -2.09
C SER A 69 14.66 -7.17 -0.79
N SER A 70 14.25 -6.56 0.33
CA SER A 70 14.25 -7.20 1.65
C SER A 70 13.28 -8.38 1.81
N MET A 71 12.34 -8.56 0.88
CA MET A 71 11.36 -9.65 0.85
C MET A 71 11.57 -10.62 -0.32
N VAL A 72 12.67 -10.49 -1.06
CA VAL A 72 13.07 -11.47 -2.09
C VAL A 72 13.35 -12.81 -1.40
N PRO A 73 12.93 -13.95 -1.95
CA PRO A 73 12.32 -14.14 -3.27
C PRO A 73 10.79 -13.98 -3.30
N THR A 74 10.14 -13.83 -2.16
CA THR A 74 8.66 -13.75 -2.09
C THR A 74 8.11 -12.52 -2.81
N LEU A 75 8.67 -11.34 -2.54
CA LEU A 75 8.32 -10.08 -3.20
C LEU A 75 9.53 -9.51 -3.89
N LEU A 76 9.37 -9.08 -5.14
CA LEU A 76 10.40 -8.48 -5.95
C LEU A 76 10.26 -6.97 -6.01
N VAL A 77 11.37 -6.26 -6.18
CA VAL A 77 11.34 -4.82 -6.48
C VAL A 77 10.51 -4.58 -7.74
N GLY A 78 9.55 -3.66 -7.65
CA GLY A 78 8.58 -3.38 -8.72
C GLY A 78 7.29 -4.21 -8.67
N ASP A 79 7.09 -5.03 -7.64
CA ASP A 79 5.79 -5.62 -7.33
C ASP A 79 4.85 -4.57 -6.73
N TYR A 80 3.58 -4.65 -7.09
CA TYR A 80 2.50 -3.86 -6.52
C TYR A 80 1.48 -4.78 -5.87
N LEU A 81 1.21 -4.53 -4.59
CA LEU A 81 0.42 -5.39 -3.73
C LEU A 81 -0.93 -4.79 -3.41
N PHE A 82 -1.96 -5.64 -3.29
CA PHE A 82 -3.15 -5.29 -2.53
C PHE A 82 -3.01 -5.73 -1.08
N VAL A 83 -3.10 -4.75 -0.20
CA VAL A 83 -3.03 -4.93 1.25
C VAL A 83 -4.42 -4.72 1.83
N THR A 84 -4.96 -5.76 2.47
CA THR A 84 -6.29 -5.74 3.07
C THR A 84 -6.21 -5.29 4.52
N LYS A 85 -7.04 -4.32 4.89
CA LYS A 85 -7.04 -3.72 6.23
C LYS A 85 -7.95 -4.44 7.21
N PHE A 86 -9.06 -4.98 6.72
CA PHE A 86 -10.02 -5.71 7.54
C PHE A 86 -9.48 -7.02 8.13
N ASP A 87 -8.39 -7.58 7.56
CA ASP A 87 -7.77 -8.81 8.07
C ASP A 87 -7.28 -8.66 9.51
N TYR A 88 -6.73 -7.50 9.85
CA TYR A 88 -6.22 -7.24 11.20
C TYR A 88 -7.09 -6.24 11.98
N GLY A 89 -8.19 -5.74 11.36
CA GLY A 89 -8.99 -4.64 11.87
C GLY A 89 -8.29 -3.28 11.68
N TYR A 90 -8.83 -2.23 12.28
CA TYR A 90 -8.45 -0.86 11.99
C TYR A 90 -7.75 -0.19 13.15
N SER A 91 -6.63 0.46 12.87
CA SER A 91 -5.91 1.38 13.78
C SER A 91 -5.88 2.79 13.16
N ARG A 92 -5.28 3.73 13.86
CA ARG A 92 -5.05 5.06 13.28
C ARG A 92 -4.28 5.02 11.95
N TYR A 93 -3.40 4.04 11.78
CA TYR A 93 -2.58 3.86 10.58
C TYR A 93 -3.35 3.26 9.40
N SER A 94 -4.57 2.78 9.62
CA SER A 94 -5.45 2.31 8.54
C SER A 94 -6.05 3.45 7.72
N PHE A 95 -5.95 4.70 8.20
CA PHE A 95 -6.54 5.88 7.55
C PHE A 95 -5.47 6.74 6.88
N PRO A 96 -5.82 7.45 5.79
CA PRO A 96 -4.91 8.38 5.11
C PRO A 96 -4.28 9.36 6.11
N LEU A 97 -2.99 9.65 5.91
CA LEU A 97 -2.20 10.55 6.78
C LEU A 97 -2.17 10.13 8.26
N SER A 98 -2.46 8.86 8.57
CA SER A 98 -2.51 8.36 9.95
C SER A 98 -3.43 9.20 10.86
N LEU A 99 -4.58 9.63 10.33
CA LEU A 99 -5.54 10.44 11.07
C LEU A 99 -5.96 9.73 12.36
N PRO A 100 -6.02 10.42 13.50
CA PRO A 100 -6.32 9.83 14.80
C PRO A 100 -7.83 9.58 15.00
N ILE A 101 -8.50 9.00 13.98
CA ILE A 101 -9.90 8.62 14.04
C ILE A 101 -10.10 7.53 15.12
N ILE A 102 -9.11 6.63 15.24
CA ILE A 102 -9.01 5.66 16.31
C ILE A 102 -7.83 6.06 17.20
N PRO A 103 -8.05 6.73 18.32
CA PRO A 103 -6.97 7.33 19.10
C PRO A 103 -6.09 6.32 19.82
N ARG A 104 -6.61 5.15 20.18
CA ARG A 104 -5.88 4.10 20.89
C ARG A 104 -6.25 2.71 20.40
N GLY A 105 -5.23 1.83 20.26
CA GLY A 105 -5.41 0.42 19.93
C GLY A 105 -5.97 0.16 18.52
N ARG A 106 -6.78 -0.87 18.40
CA ARG A 106 -7.43 -1.32 17.17
C ARG A 106 -8.91 -1.63 17.43
N ILE A 107 -9.77 -1.42 16.42
CA ILE A 107 -11.17 -1.87 16.42
C ILE A 107 -11.33 -3.04 15.45
N PHE A 108 -12.26 -3.95 15.74
CA PHE A 108 -12.46 -5.19 14.97
C PHE A 108 -11.16 -5.99 14.81
N TYR A 109 -10.38 -6.06 15.89
CA TYR A 109 -9.08 -6.70 15.87
C TYR A 109 -9.22 -8.21 15.63
N ASN A 110 -8.51 -8.68 14.60
CA ASN A 110 -8.24 -10.10 14.40
C ASN A 110 -6.73 -10.31 14.53
N GLU A 111 -6.36 -11.31 15.28
CA GLU A 111 -4.94 -11.62 15.47
C GLU A 111 -4.29 -12.08 14.18
N PRO A 112 -3.15 -11.48 13.79
CA PRO A 112 -2.35 -11.95 12.67
C PRO A 112 -1.87 -13.39 12.88
N LYS A 113 -1.60 -14.09 11.79
CA LYS A 113 -1.07 -15.45 11.85
C LYS A 113 0.43 -15.45 11.60
N ARG A 114 1.15 -16.37 12.27
CA ARG A 114 2.56 -16.62 11.94
C ARG A 114 2.69 -16.97 10.46
N GLY A 115 3.64 -16.31 9.78
CA GLY A 115 3.88 -16.45 8.36
C GLY A 115 3.14 -15.44 7.48
N ASP A 116 2.17 -14.66 8.01
CA ASP A 116 1.55 -13.58 7.24
C ASP A 116 2.59 -12.54 6.81
N VAL A 117 2.54 -12.11 5.57
CA VAL A 117 3.29 -10.94 5.09
C VAL A 117 2.47 -9.70 5.35
N ALA A 118 2.96 -8.82 6.21
CA ALA A 118 2.21 -7.67 6.70
C ALA A 118 2.90 -6.33 6.39
N VAL A 119 2.09 -5.32 6.10
CA VAL A 119 2.50 -3.91 6.04
C VAL A 119 2.29 -3.28 7.40
N PHE A 120 3.28 -2.51 7.86
CA PHE A 120 3.25 -1.85 9.15
C PHE A 120 4.09 -0.58 9.19
N LYS A 121 3.79 0.32 10.12
CA LYS A 121 4.65 1.48 10.42
C LYS A 121 5.83 1.05 11.27
N LYS A 122 7.06 1.27 10.76
CA LYS A 122 8.30 0.93 11.47
C LYS A 122 8.40 1.69 12.80
N PRO A 123 8.55 1.00 13.94
CA PRO A 123 8.86 1.67 15.21
C PRO A 123 10.34 2.13 15.26
N PRO A 124 10.72 3.10 16.10
CA PRO A 124 9.82 3.87 16.97
C PRO A 124 9.17 5.07 16.28
N GLU A 125 9.65 5.52 15.11
CA GLU A 125 9.23 6.75 14.44
C GLU A 125 7.80 6.67 13.90
N ASN A 126 7.34 5.48 13.51
CA ASN A 126 6.01 5.20 12.96
C ASN A 126 5.63 6.06 11.75
N LYS A 127 6.62 6.37 10.91
CA LYS A 127 6.45 7.23 9.72
C LYS A 127 6.54 6.45 8.41
N THR A 128 7.47 5.50 8.35
CA THR A 128 7.78 4.73 7.13
C THR A 128 7.06 3.39 7.15
N ASP A 129 6.51 3.01 6.00
CA ASP A 129 5.87 1.72 5.80
C ASP A 129 6.93 0.66 5.48
N TYR A 130 6.81 -0.46 6.16
CA TYR A 130 7.64 -1.63 5.95
C TYR A 130 6.76 -2.83 5.62
N VAL A 131 7.30 -3.71 4.81
CA VAL A 131 6.67 -5.00 4.48
C VAL A 131 7.61 -6.09 4.97
N LYS A 132 7.14 -6.96 5.88
CA LYS A 132 7.89 -8.10 6.42
C LYS A 132 6.96 -9.25 6.73
N ARG A 133 7.56 -10.43 6.95
CA ARG A 133 6.85 -11.63 7.38
C ARG A 133 6.77 -11.69 8.91
N ILE A 134 5.62 -12.06 9.43
CA ILE A 134 5.42 -12.31 10.86
C ILE A 134 6.04 -13.66 11.21
N ILE A 135 7.14 -13.63 11.94
CA ILE A 135 7.86 -14.84 12.38
C ILE A 135 7.53 -15.19 13.81
N GLY A 136 7.52 -14.23 14.72
CA GLY A 136 7.23 -14.46 16.12
C GLY A 136 5.90 -13.84 16.54
N MET A 137 5.19 -14.57 17.39
CA MET A 137 3.89 -14.21 17.97
C MET A 137 4.06 -13.73 19.42
N PRO A 138 3.07 -13.03 20.00
CA PRO A 138 3.11 -12.64 21.41
C PRO A 138 3.46 -13.83 22.33
N GLY A 139 4.43 -13.65 23.23
CA GLY A 139 4.90 -14.68 24.16
C GLY A 139 5.93 -15.65 23.59
N ASP A 140 6.25 -15.62 22.30
CA ASP A 140 7.36 -16.39 21.76
C ASP A 140 8.71 -15.82 22.17
N THR A 141 9.72 -16.68 22.14
CA THR A 141 11.12 -16.27 22.18
C THR A 141 11.77 -16.51 20.83
N ILE A 142 12.45 -15.51 20.30
CA ILE A 142 13.15 -15.56 19.02
C ILE A 142 14.64 -15.40 19.25
N GLN A 143 15.43 -16.20 18.53
CA GLN A 143 16.88 -16.06 18.51
C GLN A 143 17.45 -16.52 17.18
N MET A 144 18.45 -15.80 16.68
CA MET A 144 19.34 -16.28 15.61
C MET A 144 20.59 -16.85 16.25
N ARG A 145 21.07 -18.01 15.76
CA ARG A 145 22.32 -18.66 16.16
C ARG A 145 23.01 -19.23 14.93
N GLY A 146 24.15 -18.66 14.55
CA GLY A 146 24.87 -19.05 13.33
C GLY A 146 23.97 -19.07 12.09
N GLY A 147 23.27 -17.98 11.82
CA GLY A 147 22.34 -17.85 10.69
C GLY A 147 21.05 -18.70 10.77
N ARG A 148 20.84 -19.43 11.88
CA ARG A 148 19.67 -20.30 12.03
C ARG A 148 18.63 -19.67 12.97
N LEU A 149 17.38 -19.68 12.52
CA LEU A 149 16.24 -19.19 13.31
C LEU A 149 15.82 -20.22 14.36
N TYR A 150 15.65 -19.76 15.60
CA TYR A 150 15.09 -20.51 16.72
C TYR A 150 13.84 -19.80 17.22
N ILE A 151 12.77 -20.54 17.38
CA ILE A 151 11.51 -20.10 17.98
C ILE A 151 11.25 -20.99 19.22
N ASN A 152 11.13 -20.41 20.39
CA ASN A 152 10.93 -21.13 21.66
C ASN A 152 12.00 -22.21 21.88
N ASP A 153 13.27 -21.84 21.62
CA ASP A 153 14.45 -22.71 21.69
C ASP A 153 14.47 -23.89 20.69
N GLN A 154 13.47 -23.97 19.80
CA GLN A 154 13.43 -25.00 18.76
C GLN A 154 13.93 -24.40 17.45
N ILE A 155 14.88 -25.11 16.81
CA ILE A 155 15.38 -24.72 15.50
C ILE A 155 14.27 -24.82 14.46
N VAL A 156 14.12 -23.78 13.67
CA VAL A 156 13.22 -23.81 12.51
C VAL A 156 13.90 -24.57 11.37
N PRO A 157 13.28 -25.65 10.85
CA PRO A 157 13.85 -26.44 9.76
C PRO A 157 13.99 -25.58 8.49
N ARG A 158 15.16 -25.64 7.86
CA ARG A 158 15.36 -25.09 6.52
C ARG A 158 16.00 -26.14 5.61
N GLU A 159 15.54 -26.22 4.36
CA GLU A 159 15.99 -27.13 3.33
C GLU A 159 16.67 -26.34 2.20
N PHE A 160 17.88 -26.77 1.82
CA PHE A 160 18.63 -26.14 0.71
C PHE A 160 17.89 -26.38 -0.62
N LYS A 161 17.74 -25.32 -1.43
CA LYS A 161 17.06 -25.38 -2.74
C LYS A 161 18.00 -25.04 -3.92
N GLY A 162 19.11 -24.38 -3.65
CA GLY A 162 20.05 -23.98 -4.69
C GLY A 162 20.72 -22.65 -4.40
N GLN A 163 21.47 -22.17 -5.38
CA GLN A 163 22.09 -20.87 -5.36
C GLN A 163 21.66 -20.08 -6.59
N GLU A 164 21.40 -18.80 -6.42
CA GLU A 164 20.92 -17.90 -7.47
C GLU A 164 21.69 -16.60 -7.44
N LEU A 165 22.13 -16.16 -8.62
CA LEU A 165 22.71 -14.82 -8.78
C LEU A 165 21.59 -13.78 -8.77
N TRP A 166 21.73 -12.82 -7.91
CA TRP A 166 20.75 -11.75 -7.79
C TRP A 166 21.45 -10.39 -7.90
N ASN A 167 20.93 -9.53 -8.76
CA ASN A 167 21.47 -8.19 -8.94
C ASN A 167 20.88 -7.26 -7.85
N THR A 168 21.76 -6.76 -6.99
CA THR A 168 21.41 -5.83 -5.91
C THR A 168 22.00 -4.45 -6.20
N GLU A 169 21.70 -3.48 -5.36
CA GLU A 169 22.35 -2.15 -5.41
C GLU A 169 23.87 -2.20 -5.23
N LEU A 170 24.40 -3.29 -4.65
CA LEU A 170 25.83 -3.55 -4.44
C LEU A 170 26.46 -4.40 -5.56
N GLY A 171 25.71 -4.68 -6.64
CA GLY A 171 26.12 -5.54 -7.74
C GLY A 171 25.53 -6.95 -7.67
N GLU A 172 26.01 -7.85 -8.54
CA GLU A 172 25.61 -9.25 -8.54
C GLU A 172 26.15 -9.97 -7.31
N GLN A 173 25.25 -10.61 -6.55
CA GLN A 173 25.58 -11.41 -5.38
C GLN A 173 24.96 -12.79 -5.50
N LEU A 174 25.71 -13.82 -5.05
CA LEU A 174 25.25 -15.20 -5.05
C LEU A 174 24.54 -15.50 -3.75
N TYR A 175 23.21 -15.57 -3.82
CA TYR A 175 22.38 -15.95 -2.69
C TYR A 175 22.15 -17.44 -2.65
N THR A 176 22.12 -17.98 -1.44
CA THR A 176 21.65 -19.34 -1.18
C THR A 176 20.16 -19.29 -0.85
N ARG A 177 19.37 -20.02 -1.62
CA ARG A 177 17.93 -20.18 -1.40
C ARG A 177 17.68 -21.37 -0.51
N TYR A 178 16.94 -21.15 0.55
CA TYR A 178 16.40 -22.20 1.43
C TYR A 178 14.87 -22.12 1.46
N THR A 179 14.25 -23.27 1.67
CA THR A 179 12.83 -23.34 2.06
C THR A 179 12.77 -23.56 3.56
N GLU A 180 12.13 -22.64 4.27
CA GLU A 180 11.96 -22.67 5.72
C GLU A 180 10.56 -23.10 6.11
N THR A 181 10.42 -23.98 7.12
CA THR A 181 9.13 -24.48 7.61
C THR A 181 8.87 -23.95 9.01
N LEU A 182 7.92 -23.02 9.13
CA LEU A 182 7.53 -22.42 10.40
C LEU A 182 6.77 -23.43 11.30
N PRO A 183 6.71 -23.21 12.64
CA PRO A 183 6.06 -24.13 13.59
C PRO A 183 4.58 -24.44 13.29
N ASN A 184 3.88 -23.54 12.58
CA ASN A 184 2.49 -23.75 12.16
C ASN A 184 2.36 -24.53 10.85
N GLY A 185 3.47 -25.05 10.29
CA GLY A 185 3.50 -25.79 9.04
C GLY A 185 3.53 -24.93 7.77
N LEU A 186 3.55 -23.60 7.89
CA LEU A 186 3.71 -22.72 6.73
C LEU A 186 5.13 -22.85 6.19
N VAL A 187 5.22 -23.03 4.88
CA VAL A 187 6.47 -23.17 4.13
C VAL A 187 6.67 -21.93 3.27
N HIS A 188 7.87 -21.34 3.32
CA HIS A 188 8.25 -20.21 2.51
C HIS A 188 9.74 -20.24 2.18
N ASP A 189 10.12 -19.53 1.13
CA ASP A 189 11.52 -19.44 0.71
C ASP A 189 12.20 -18.23 1.34
N ILE A 190 13.48 -18.40 1.65
CA ILE A 190 14.35 -17.33 2.16
C ILE A 190 15.63 -17.29 1.36
N TYR A 191 16.25 -16.11 1.31
CA TYR A 191 17.60 -15.92 0.76
C TYR A 191 18.58 -15.55 1.85
N GLU A 192 19.77 -16.16 1.78
CA GLU A 192 20.92 -15.86 2.63
C GLU A 192 22.19 -15.75 1.79
N LEU A 193 23.07 -14.82 2.16
CA LEU A 193 24.40 -14.67 1.58
C LEU A 193 25.43 -15.48 2.35
N THR A 194 25.33 -15.47 3.68
CA THR A 194 26.27 -16.09 4.61
C THR A 194 25.57 -16.42 5.92
N ASP A 195 26.16 -17.30 6.73
CA ASP A 195 25.71 -17.55 8.12
C ASP A 195 26.57 -16.76 9.15
N GLU A 196 27.32 -15.73 8.71
CA GLU A 196 28.24 -14.93 9.54
C GLU A 196 27.97 -13.42 9.43
N ASN A 197 26.72 -13.02 9.18
CA ASN A 197 26.36 -11.63 9.06
C ASN A 197 25.95 -11.02 10.41
N LYS A 198 25.78 -9.70 10.46
CA LYS A 198 25.46 -8.92 11.66
C LYS A 198 24.29 -9.47 12.49
N TYR A 199 23.29 -10.04 11.80
CA TYR A 199 22.04 -10.50 12.44
C TYR A 199 21.94 -12.03 12.54
N ASP A 200 23.03 -12.75 12.31
CA ASP A 200 23.08 -14.23 12.36
C ASP A 200 23.26 -14.76 13.78
N ASP A 201 23.73 -13.91 14.69
CA ASP A 201 23.75 -14.16 16.12
C ASP A 201 23.09 -13.02 16.86
N THR A 202 21.96 -13.30 17.51
CA THR A 202 21.21 -12.32 18.30
C THR A 202 21.05 -12.77 19.74
N PRO A 203 20.85 -11.83 20.68
CA PRO A 203 20.34 -12.21 21.99
C PRO A 203 18.96 -12.87 21.83
N LYS A 204 18.58 -13.65 22.83
CA LYS A 204 17.23 -14.19 22.94
C LYS A 204 16.24 -13.05 23.21
N ILE A 205 15.26 -12.88 22.34
CA ILE A 205 14.27 -11.80 22.40
C ILE A 205 12.92 -12.40 22.73
N GLU A 206 12.37 -12.04 23.88
CA GLU A 206 10.99 -12.36 24.23
C GLU A 206 10.04 -11.34 23.63
N ILE A 207 8.96 -11.82 22.97
CA ILE A 207 8.01 -10.96 22.30
C ILE A 207 6.94 -10.50 23.28
N PRO A 208 6.82 -9.19 23.53
CA PRO A 208 5.82 -8.65 24.45
C PRO A 208 4.38 -8.99 23.99
N PRO A 209 3.41 -8.96 24.91
CA PRO A 209 1.99 -8.98 24.55
C PRO A 209 1.68 -7.90 23.50
N ASP A 210 0.72 -8.19 22.61
CA ASP A 210 0.30 -7.29 21.52
C ASP A 210 1.43 -6.82 20.58
N SER A 211 2.48 -7.63 20.44
CA SER A 211 3.61 -7.34 19.56
C SER A 211 3.99 -8.55 18.71
N PHE A 212 4.64 -8.30 17.58
CA PHE A 212 5.03 -9.33 16.60
C PHE A 212 6.49 -9.15 16.23
N PHE A 213 7.19 -10.26 15.99
CA PHE A 213 8.54 -10.24 15.47
C PHE A 213 8.52 -10.40 13.94
N MET A 214 8.98 -9.39 13.25
CA MET A 214 8.91 -9.25 11.80
C MET A 214 10.28 -9.52 11.21
N MET A 215 10.37 -10.40 10.18
CA MET A 215 11.61 -10.63 9.46
C MET A 215 11.42 -10.52 7.95
N GLY A 216 12.47 -10.09 7.25
CA GLY A 216 12.52 -10.17 5.79
C GLY A 216 12.83 -11.58 5.33
N ASP A 217 12.33 -11.95 4.16
CA ASP A 217 12.65 -13.22 3.53
C ASP A 217 14.07 -13.20 2.91
N ASN A 218 14.58 -12.02 2.56
CA ASN A 218 16.00 -11.80 2.26
C ASN A 218 16.75 -11.50 3.56
N ARG A 219 17.18 -12.54 4.23
CA ARG A 219 17.68 -12.52 5.61
C ARG A 219 18.84 -11.55 5.82
N ASP A 220 19.82 -11.54 4.90
CA ASP A 220 20.99 -10.69 5.01
C ASP A 220 20.80 -9.28 4.46
N ASN A 221 19.76 -9.07 3.70
CA ASN A 221 19.43 -7.75 3.14
C ASN A 221 18.08 -7.23 3.66
N SER A 222 17.88 -7.34 4.98
CA SER A 222 16.65 -6.89 5.62
C SER A 222 16.92 -6.13 6.91
N LEU A 223 16.46 -4.88 6.96
CA LEU A 223 16.30 -4.15 8.21
C LEU A 223 14.95 -4.50 8.82
N ASP A 224 14.95 -5.27 9.91
CA ASP A 224 13.75 -5.86 10.51
C ASP A 224 13.80 -5.93 12.03
N SER A 225 12.95 -6.74 12.67
CA SER A 225 12.88 -6.81 14.14
C SER A 225 14.16 -7.29 14.82
N ARG A 226 15.11 -7.86 14.11
CA ARG A 226 16.44 -8.16 14.64
C ARG A 226 17.22 -6.88 14.98
N GLU A 227 16.89 -5.76 14.33
CA GLU A 227 17.50 -4.44 14.60
C GLU A 227 16.61 -3.54 15.47
N PHE A 228 15.33 -3.34 15.09
CA PHE A 228 14.45 -2.37 15.75
C PHE A 228 13.51 -2.98 16.81
N GLY A 229 13.60 -4.30 17.04
CA GLY A 229 12.78 -5.01 18.02
C GLY A 229 11.36 -5.35 17.55
N PRO A 230 10.53 -5.91 18.44
CA PRO A 230 9.16 -6.30 18.15
C PRO A 230 8.27 -5.13 17.74
N VAL A 231 7.34 -5.38 16.82
CA VAL A 231 6.40 -4.39 16.27
C VAL A 231 5.06 -4.49 16.99
N PRO A 232 4.60 -3.41 17.65
CA PRO A 232 3.29 -3.42 18.30
C PRO A 232 2.14 -3.63 17.31
N ALA A 233 1.11 -4.38 17.69
CA ALA A 233 -0.08 -4.67 16.89
C ALA A 233 -0.74 -3.40 16.32
N LYS A 234 -0.75 -2.30 17.07
CA LYS A 234 -1.30 -1.01 16.62
C LYS A 234 -0.61 -0.46 15.37
N ASN A 235 0.65 -0.84 15.12
CA ASN A 235 1.44 -0.38 13.98
C ASN A 235 1.10 -1.12 12.68
N LEU A 236 0.46 -2.29 12.76
CA LEU A 236 0.06 -3.04 11.57
C LEU A 236 -0.96 -2.23 10.76
N GLU A 237 -0.77 -2.16 9.46
CA GLU A 237 -1.72 -1.54 8.52
C GLU A 237 -2.65 -2.56 7.90
N GLY A 238 -2.10 -3.68 7.45
CA GLY A 238 -2.88 -4.75 6.85
C GLY A 238 -2.03 -5.94 6.39
N LYS A 239 -2.72 -6.95 5.89
CA LYS A 239 -2.12 -8.16 5.32
C LYS A 239 -1.91 -8.00 3.82
N SER A 240 -0.71 -8.28 3.35
CA SER A 240 -0.42 -8.39 1.91
C SER A 240 -1.06 -9.66 1.36
N ARG A 241 -2.00 -9.51 0.43
CA ARG A 241 -2.78 -10.64 -0.09
C ARG A 241 -2.36 -11.07 -1.47
N LEU A 242 -2.18 -10.12 -2.37
CA LEU A 242 -2.11 -10.37 -3.79
C LEU A 242 -1.13 -9.40 -4.46
N ILE A 243 -0.31 -9.92 -5.37
CA ILE A 243 0.45 -9.11 -6.33
C ILE A 243 -0.47 -8.84 -7.52
N PHE A 244 -0.90 -7.59 -7.73
CA PHE A 244 -1.79 -7.28 -8.85
C PHE A 244 -1.06 -6.76 -10.09
N TYR A 245 0.17 -6.27 -9.94
CA TYR A 245 1.01 -5.79 -11.02
C TYR A 245 2.47 -5.99 -10.64
N SER A 246 3.33 -6.31 -11.61
CA SER A 246 4.77 -6.49 -11.40
C SER A 246 5.55 -6.02 -12.62
N THR A 247 6.60 -5.21 -12.38
CA THR A 247 7.47 -4.67 -13.42
C THR A 247 8.93 -4.65 -12.94
N ASP A 248 9.86 -4.73 -13.88
CA ASP A 248 11.29 -4.54 -13.60
C ASP A 248 11.73 -3.06 -13.59
N GLY A 249 10.80 -2.14 -13.91
CA GLY A 249 11.06 -0.71 -13.92
C GLY A 249 11.63 -0.15 -15.23
N ASN A 250 11.94 -0.98 -16.22
CA ASN A 250 12.62 -0.57 -17.46
C ASN A 250 11.69 -0.07 -18.57
N GLY A 251 10.40 0.06 -18.32
CA GLY A 251 9.41 0.48 -19.32
C GLY A 251 8.31 1.40 -18.80
N TRP A 252 7.71 2.16 -19.73
CA TRP A 252 6.54 2.99 -19.45
C TRP A 252 5.24 2.25 -19.78
N PHE A 253 4.25 2.39 -18.95
CA PHE A 253 2.94 1.74 -19.13
C PHE A 253 2.33 1.94 -20.53
N PHE A 254 2.55 3.10 -21.15
CA PHE A 254 2.06 3.40 -22.50
C PHE A 254 2.81 2.65 -23.62
N GLN A 255 3.93 1.98 -23.33
CA GLN A 255 4.69 1.18 -24.30
C GLN A 255 4.12 -0.25 -24.38
N PHE A 256 2.83 -0.40 -24.70
CA PHE A 256 2.12 -1.69 -24.68
C PHE A 256 2.76 -2.74 -25.62
N TRP A 257 3.47 -2.34 -26.67
CA TRP A 257 4.21 -3.24 -27.56
C TRP A 257 5.46 -3.85 -26.94
N ARG A 258 5.94 -3.28 -25.81
CA ARG A 258 7.09 -3.76 -25.04
C ARG A 258 6.74 -4.38 -23.70
N TRP A 259 5.47 -4.55 -23.38
CA TRP A 259 5.04 -5.07 -22.06
C TRP A 259 5.70 -6.41 -21.71
N LYS A 260 5.92 -7.28 -22.69
CA LYS A 260 6.59 -8.58 -22.49
C LYS A 260 8.06 -8.45 -22.05
N GLU A 261 8.70 -7.31 -22.26
CA GLU A 261 10.10 -7.07 -21.93
C GLU A 261 10.29 -6.67 -20.46
N PHE A 262 9.34 -5.92 -19.88
CA PHE A 262 9.46 -5.35 -18.54
C PHE A 262 8.33 -5.73 -17.57
N LEU A 263 7.25 -6.38 -18.03
CA LEU A 263 6.21 -6.89 -17.15
C LEU A 263 6.45 -8.36 -16.83
N ARG A 264 6.39 -8.69 -15.54
CA ARG A 264 6.45 -10.06 -15.03
C ARG A 264 5.02 -10.60 -14.94
N LEU A 265 4.44 -10.96 -16.10
CA LEU A 265 3.02 -11.35 -16.22
C LEU A 265 2.69 -12.57 -15.37
N GLU A 266 3.65 -13.47 -15.15
CA GLU A 266 3.51 -14.67 -14.31
C GLU A 266 3.27 -14.34 -12.83
N ARG A 267 3.59 -13.12 -12.40
CA ARG A 267 3.36 -12.65 -11.03
C ARG A 267 2.01 -11.94 -10.84
N PHE A 268 1.29 -11.67 -11.95
CA PHE A 268 0.00 -10.99 -11.85
C PHE A 268 -1.03 -11.88 -11.18
N PHE A 269 -1.78 -11.30 -10.25
CA PHE A 269 -2.81 -11.97 -9.46
C PHE A 269 -2.33 -13.20 -8.69
N THR A 270 -1.05 -13.18 -8.28
CA THR A 270 -0.45 -14.24 -7.47
C THR A 270 -0.67 -13.96 -5.99
N ASP A 271 -1.20 -14.96 -5.27
CA ASP A 271 -1.37 -14.90 -3.82
C ASP A 271 -0.01 -14.87 -3.11
N ILE A 272 0.09 -14.05 -2.07
CA ILE A 272 1.27 -13.94 -1.21
C ILE A 272 1.10 -14.93 -0.05
N LYS A 273 2.02 -15.91 -0.01
CA LYS A 273 2.06 -16.96 1.00
C LYS A 273 3.21 -16.75 1.97
#